data_4cb9136f0c56f5b2cf8d9d13fca27d79
#
_entry.id   4cb9136f0c56f5b2cf8d9d13fca27d79
#
_cell.length_a   1.000
_cell.length_b   1.000
_cell.length_c   1.000
_cell.angle_alpha   90.00
_cell.angle_beta   90.00
_cell.angle_gamma   90.00
#
_symmetry.space_group_name_H-M   'P 1'
#
loop_
_entity.id
_entity.type
_entity.pdbx_description
1 polymer ?
#
loop_
_entity_poly.entity_id
_entity_poly.type
_entity_poly.pdbx_seq_one_letter_code
_entity_poly.pdbx_strand_id
1 'polypeptide(L)'
;MQDLRYFKNNITLILSKDRLDTYNSLEQYKENLKLIASITPKISNLEIYLRNALDYCLTQIKGSDWVFKSNNQDIKKAISRFEKEKLKYPSKNDILSRLTLGTIVSLIITNHLQFPILSLKNMDFKQYYNGNTNKIRIGFNRSKISNVLKSKITLNLLRNIRNRAYHWENLLKTKHDTPNITNEIDGVIVGIMPNKITLFLNNLIKSVGNKDLEKLSEFGCQSTL
;
A
#
# COMPACT_ATOMS: atom_id res chain seq x y z
N MET A 1 28.76 -31.22 -9.07
CA MET A 1 27.75 -30.51 -8.27
C MET A 1 28.48 -29.96 -7.05
N GLN A 2 28.52 -28.63 -6.87
CA GLN A 2 29.13 -28.04 -5.67
C GLN A 2 28.45 -28.54 -4.41
N ASP A 3 29.23 -28.76 -3.32
CA ASP A 3 28.69 -29.26 -2.06
C ASP A 3 27.68 -28.24 -1.47
N LEU A 4 26.40 -28.61 -1.48
CA LEU A 4 25.32 -27.79 -0.96
C LEU A 4 25.44 -27.52 0.55
N ARG A 5 26.29 -28.24 1.27
CA ARG A 5 26.54 -28.04 2.70
C ARG A 5 27.10 -26.67 3.00
N TYR A 6 28.07 -26.19 2.19
CA TYR A 6 28.59 -24.83 2.34
C TYR A 6 27.49 -23.75 2.19
N PHE A 7 26.62 -23.89 1.20
CA PHE A 7 25.47 -22.98 1.02
C PHE A 7 24.53 -23.00 2.23
N LYS A 8 24.16 -24.22 2.70
CA LYS A 8 23.22 -24.40 3.82
C LYS A 8 23.76 -23.86 5.16
N ASN A 9 25.06 -23.81 5.33
CA ASN A 9 25.71 -23.34 6.55
C ASN A 9 26.04 -21.83 6.51
N ASN A 10 25.70 -21.15 5.41
CA ASN A 10 26.02 -19.74 5.25
C ASN A 10 24.77 -18.90 5.03
N ILE A 11 24.31 -18.23 6.11
CA ILE A 11 23.08 -17.39 6.07
C ILE A 11 23.15 -16.27 5.04
N THR A 12 24.35 -15.74 4.76
CA THR A 12 24.51 -14.66 3.76
C THR A 12 24.34 -15.16 2.33
N LEU A 13 24.55 -16.46 2.08
CA LEU A 13 24.23 -17.07 0.80
C LEU A 13 22.74 -17.38 0.69
N ILE A 14 22.10 -17.84 1.77
CA ILE A 14 20.68 -18.19 1.81
C ILE A 14 19.79 -16.95 1.63
N LEU A 15 20.07 -15.88 2.37
CA LEU A 15 19.25 -14.66 2.39
C LEU A 15 19.77 -13.54 1.48
N SER A 16 20.92 -13.75 0.80
CA SER A 16 21.77 -12.80 0.10
C SER A 16 22.43 -11.73 1.00
N LYS A 17 23.70 -11.46 0.70
CA LYS A 17 24.48 -10.45 1.41
C LYS A 17 23.83 -9.06 1.28
N ASP A 18 23.46 -8.66 0.06
CA ASP A 18 22.86 -7.35 -0.23
C ASP A 18 21.58 -7.10 0.57
N ARG A 19 20.77 -8.15 0.81
CA ARG A 19 19.59 -8.05 1.66
C ARG A 19 19.98 -7.82 3.12
N LEU A 20 20.89 -8.63 3.65
CA LEU A 20 21.32 -8.55 5.05
C LEU A 20 22.05 -7.25 5.38
N ASP A 21 22.85 -6.72 4.46
CA ASP A 21 23.54 -5.44 4.59
C ASP A 21 22.59 -4.22 4.74
N THR A 22 21.29 -4.39 4.46
CA THR A 22 20.28 -3.35 4.71
C THR A 22 19.88 -3.26 6.18
N TYR A 23 20.28 -4.22 7.02
CA TYR A 23 19.96 -4.33 8.44
C TYR A 23 21.20 -4.19 9.31
N ASN A 24 21.02 -3.66 10.51
CA ASN A 24 22.12 -3.53 11.48
C ASN A 24 22.48 -4.89 12.13
N SER A 25 21.55 -5.84 12.14
CA SER A 25 21.73 -7.17 12.73
C SER A 25 20.65 -8.15 12.22
N LEU A 26 20.88 -9.47 12.43
CA LEU A 26 19.86 -10.49 12.15
C LEU A 26 18.62 -10.35 13.05
N GLU A 27 18.76 -9.81 14.27
CA GLU A 27 17.58 -9.54 15.12
C GLU A 27 16.73 -8.43 14.51
N GLN A 28 17.32 -7.35 13.96
CA GLN A 28 16.57 -6.33 13.25
C GLN A 28 15.88 -6.90 12.00
N TYR A 29 16.54 -7.82 11.27
CA TYR A 29 15.88 -8.55 10.18
C TYR A 29 14.65 -9.32 10.66
N LYS A 30 14.77 -10.05 11.77
CA LYS A 30 13.65 -10.80 12.39
C LYS A 30 12.50 -9.87 12.83
N GLU A 31 12.83 -8.71 13.41
CA GLU A 31 11.83 -7.71 13.75
C GLU A 31 11.11 -7.14 12.53
N ASN A 32 11.83 -6.94 11.42
CA ASN A 32 11.21 -6.54 10.17
C ASN A 32 10.22 -7.59 9.65
N LEU A 33 10.55 -8.88 9.76
CA LEU A 33 9.63 -9.97 9.40
C LEU A 33 8.38 -9.97 10.29
N LYS A 34 8.53 -9.75 11.60
CA LYS A 34 7.39 -9.62 12.53
C LYS A 34 6.50 -8.42 12.16
N LEU A 35 7.10 -7.28 11.84
CA LEU A 35 6.36 -6.11 11.38
C LEU A 35 5.58 -6.43 10.10
N ILE A 36 6.23 -7.02 9.08
CA ILE A 36 5.56 -7.42 7.84
C ILE A 36 4.39 -8.36 8.12
N ALA A 37 4.59 -9.39 8.94
CA ALA A 37 3.53 -10.31 9.32
C ALA A 37 2.33 -9.61 9.98
N SER A 38 2.59 -8.66 10.88
CA SER A 38 1.55 -7.93 11.61
C SER A 38 0.74 -6.96 10.74
N ILE A 39 1.34 -6.40 9.68
CA ILE A 39 0.67 -5.44 8.80
C ILE A 39 0.05 -6.08 7.57
N THR A 40 0.44 -7.30 7.19
CA THR A 40 -0.06 -8.00 5.99
C THR A 40 -1.58 -8.14 5.97
N PRO A 41 -2.28 -8.56 7.05
CA PRO A 41 -3.74 -8.62 7.07
C PRO A 41 -4.39 -7.25 6.83
N LYS A 42 -3.81 -6.18 7.39
CA LYS A 42 -4.30 -4.81 7.22
C LYS A 42 -4.17 -4.34 5.77
N ILE A 43 -3.03 -4.61 5.14
CA ILE A 43 -2.78 -4.29 3.73
C ILE A 43 -3.73 -5.08 2.83
N SER A 44 -3.90 -6.39 3.08
CA SER A 44 -4.80 -7.26 2.32
C SER A 44 -6.25 -6.76 2.36
N ASN A 45 -6.76 -6.45 3.56
CA ASN A 45 -8.12 -5.93 3.73
C ASN A 45 -8.30 -4.58 3.01
N LEU A 46 -7.32 -3.69 3.07
CA LEU A 46 -7.36 -2.41 2.36
C LEU A 46 -7.30 -2.60 0.83
N GLU A 47 -6.46 -3.50 0.33
CA GLU A 47 -6.35 -3.79 -1.11
C GLU A 47 -7.66 -4.36 -1.66
N ILE A 48 -8.28 -5.32 -0.95
CA ILE A 48 -9.57 -5.89 -1.30
C ILE A 48 -10.67 -4.82 -1.26
N TYR A 49 -10.72 -4.04 -0.18
CA TYR A 49 -11.67 -2.95 -0.04
C TYR A 49 -11.57 -1.93 -1.19
N LEU A 50 -10.37 -1.43 -1.46
CA LEU A 50 -10.16 -0.41 -2.50
C LEU A 50 -10.55 -0.93 -3.89
N ARG A 51 -10.24 -2.18 -4.19
CA ARG A 51 -10.64 -2.83 -5.46
C ARG A 51 -12.17 -2.93 -5.58
N ASN A 52 -12.83 -3.40 -4.54
CA ASN A 52 -14.28 -3.59 -4.55
C ASN A 52 -15.03 -2.25 -4.55
N ALA A 53 -14.54 -1.26 -3.80
CA ALA A 53 -15.11 0.10 -3.79
C ALA A 53 -14.91 0.81 -5.14
N LEU A 54 -13.76 0.63 -5.79
CA LEU A 54 -13.53 1.09 -7.17
C LEU A 54 -14.55 0.49 -8.13
N ASP A 55 -14.74 -0.84 -8.10
CA ASP A 55 -15.69 -1.53 -8.97
C ASP A 55 -17.11 -1.06 -8.70
N TYR A 56 -17.51 -0.97 -7.43
CA TYR A 56 -18.83 -0.49 -7.05
C TYR A 56 -19.09 0.92 -7.61
N CYS A 57 -18.17 1.86 -7.39
CA CYS A 57 -18.33 3.23 -7.89
C CYS A 57 -18.36 3.31 -9.43
N LEU A 58 -17.43 2.61 -10.11
CA LEU A 58 -17.39 2.65 -11.57
C LEU A 58 -18.57 1.93 -12.21
N THR A 59 -19.12 0.90 -11.59
CA THR A 59 -20.36 0.24 -12.02
C THR A 59 -21.53 1.22 -11.99
N GLN A 60 -21.65 2.04 -10.95
CA GLN A 60 -22.71 3.07 -10.86
C GLN A 60 -22.56 4.17 -11.93
N ILE A 61 -21.33 4.55 -12.27
CA ILE A 61 -21.04 5.68 -13.17
C ILE A 61 -21.03 5.25 -14.64
N LYS A 62 -20.49 4.05 -14.95
CA LYS A 62 -20.17 3.60 -16.30
C LYS A 62 -20.87 2.31 -16.73
N GLY A 63 -21.64 1.70 -15.81
CA GLY A 63 -22.32 0.41 -16.04
C GLY A 63 -21.47 -0.80 -15.66
N SER A 64 -22.11 -1.97 -15.59
CA SER A 64 -21.53 -3.23 -15.10
C SER A 64 -20.34 -3.75 -15.93
N ASP A 65 -20.25 -3.33 -17.17
CA ASP A 65 -19.25 -3.74 -18.16
C ASP A 65 -18.08 -2.75 -18.31
N TRP A 66 -17.95 -1.79 -17.40
CA TRP A 66 -16.96 -0.73 -17.45
C TRP A 66 -15.50 -1.24 -17.65
N VAL A 67 -15.19 -2.42 -17.10
CA VAL A 67 -13.86 -3.04 -17.21
C VAL A 67 -13.53 -3.35 -18.67
N PHE A 68 -14.48 -3.93 -19.41
CA PHE A 68 -14.31 -4.31 -20.82
C PHE A 68 -14.25 -3.10 -21.77
N LYS A 69 -14.91 -2.01 -21.38
CA LYS A 69 -14.91 -0.73 -22.12
C LYS A 69 -13.74 0.19 -21.73
N SER A 70 -12.91 -0.22 -20.79
CA SER A 70 -11.83 0.61 -20.27
C SER A 70 -10.69 0.79 -21.29
N ASN A 71 -10.22 2.04 -21.43
CA ASN A 71 -9.01 2.35 -22.18
C ASN A 71 -7.72 2.23 -21.36
N ASN A 72 -7.80 1.88 -20.07
CA ASN A 72 -6.64 1.71 -19.22
C ASN A 72 -5.77 0.54 -19.69
N GLN A 73 -4.46 0.79 -19.87
CA GLN A 73 -3.52 -0.19 -20.43
C GLN A 73 -3.33 -1.42 -19.54
N ASP A 74 -3.39 -1.26 -18.21
CA ASP A 74 -3.21 -2.39 -17.30
C ASP A 74 -4.43 -3.31 -17.32
N ILE A 75 -5.63 -2.74 -17.48
CA ILE A 75 -6.87 -3.51 -17.69
C ILE A 75 -6.78 -4.27 -19.01
N LYS A 76 -6.38 -3.60 -20.09
CA LYS A 76 -6.18 -4.26 -21.40
C LYS A 76 -5.15 -5.40 -21.34
N LYS A 77 -4.04 -5.19 -20.62
CA LYS A 77 -3.04 -6.25 -20.38
C LYS A 77 -3.62 -7.41 -19.57
N ALA A 78 -4.44 -7.14 -18.55
CA ALA A 78 -5.08 -8.18 -17.76
C ALA A 78 -6.03 -9.03 -18.64
N ILE A 79 -6.84 -8.41 -19.50
CA ILE A 79 -7.71 -9.09 -20.48
C ILE A 79 -6.87 -9.94 -21.44
N SER A 80 -5.86 -9.37 -22.09
CA SER A 80 -5.01 -10.08 -23.06
C SER A 80 -4.28 -11.29 -22.46
N ARG A 81 -3.95 -11.26 -21.15
CA ARG A 81 -3.37 -12.43 -20.49
C ARG A 81 -4.35 -13.59 -20.39
N PHE A 82 -5.63 -13.31 -20.10
CA PHE A 82 -6.67 -14.33 -20.09
C PHE A 82 -6.83 -14.98 -21.48
N GLU A 83 -6.88 -14.18 -22.54
CA GLU A 83 -7.01 -14.68 -23.91
C GLU A 83 -5.84 -15.61 -24.29
N LYS A 84 -4.61 -15.25 -23.90
CA LYS A 84 -3.42 -16.08 -24.17
C LYS A 84 -3.41 -17.39 -23.38
N GLU A 85 -3.96 -17.40 -22.16
CA GLU A 85 -4.05 -18.60 -21.32
C GLU A 85 -5.16 -19.56 -21.78
N LYS A 86 -5.84 -19.27 -22.90
CA LYS A 86 -6.97 -20.04 -23.47
C LYS A 86 -8.11 -20.29 -22.48
N LEU A 87 -8.23 -19.45 -21.47
CA LEU A 87 -9.36 -19.45 -20.57
C LEU A 87 -10.58 -18.90 -21.32
N LYS A 88 -11.77 -19.43 -21.01
CA LYS A 88 -13.06 -18.86 -21.49
C LYS A 88 -13.08 -17.35 -21.19
N TYR A 89 -13.92 -16.60 -21.91
CA TYR A 89 -14.11 -15.17 -21.68
C TYR A 89 -14.03 -14.82 -20.18
N PRO A 90 -13.07 -13.97 -19.75
CA PRO A 90 -12.91 -13.66 -18.34
C PRO A 90 -14.13 -12.94 -17.80
N SER A 91 -14.55 -13.28 -16.60
CA SER A 91 -15.52 -12.46 -15.88
C SER A 91 -14.89 -11.12 -15.45
N LYS A 92 -15.72 -10.14 -15.13
CA LYS A 92 -15.23 -8.89 -14.54
C LYS A 92 -14.36 -9.14 -13.30
N ASN A 93 -14.77 -10.06 -12.44
CA ASN A 93 -14.03 -10.40 -11.22
C ASN A 93 -12.67 -11.03 -11.51
N ASP A 94 -12.54 -11.84 -12.56
CA ASP A 94 -11.26 -12.39 -12.98
C ASP A 94 -10.27 -11.29 -13.37
N ILE A 95 -10.73 -10.29 -14.10
CA ILE A 95 -9.90 -9.15 -14.50
C ILE A 95 -9.52 -8.32 -13.28
N LEU A 96 -10.49 -7.97 -12.42
CA LEU A 96 -10.26 -7.16 -11.22
C LEU A 96 -9.27 -7.83 -10.26
N SER A 97 -9.31 -9.16 -10.11
CA SER A 97 -8.40 -9.91 -9.25
C SER A 97 -6.93 -9.84 -9.71
N ARG A 98 -6.68 -9.55 -10.99
CA ARG A 98 -5.35 -9.42 -11.59
C ARG A 98 -4.80 -7.99 -11.57
N LEU A 99 -5.61 -7.00 -11.17
CA LEU A 99 -5.14 -5.63 -11.06
C LEU A 99 -4.22 -5.47 -9.85
N THR A 100 -3.10 -4.78 -10.05
CA THR A 100 -2.21 -4.42 -8.95
C THR A 100 -2.81 -3.30 -8.10
N LEU A 101 -2.39 -3.18 -6.83
CA LEU A 101 -2.78 -2.03 -6.01
C LEU A 101 -2.40 -0.70 -6.67
N GLY A 102 -1.27 -0.65 -7.39
CA GLY A 102 -0.86 0.54 -8.14
C GLY A 102 -1.89 0.94 -9.21
N THR A 103 -2.40 -0.03 -9.97
CA THR A 103 -3.46 0.20 -10.97
C THR A 103 -4.77 0.64 -10.31
N ILE A 104 -5.17 -0.02 -9.21
CA ILE A 104 -6.37 0.34 -8.44
C ILE A 104 -6.28 1.79 -7.94
N VAL A 105 -5.16 2.17 -7.31
CA VAL A 105 -4.92 3.54 -6.82
C VAL A 105 -4.95 4.55 -7.98
N SER A 106 -4.31 4.23 -9.11
CA SER A 106 -4.33 5.09 -10.30
C SER A 106 -5.77 5.32 -10.80
N LEU A 107 -6.57 4.26 -10.90
CA LEU A 107 -7.97 4.33 -11.35
C LEU A 107 -8.84 5.14 -10.38
N ILE A 108 -8.66 4.98 -9.07
CA ILE A 108 -9.37 5.78 -8.05
C ILE A 108 -9.05 7.27 -8.23
N ILE A 109 -7.78 7.62 -8.41
CA ILE A 109 -7.34 9.00 -8.55
C ILE A 109 -7.81 9.62 -9.86
N THR A 110 -7.65 8.91 -10.98
CA THR A 110 -8.01 9.42 -12.33
C THR A 110 -9.51 9.55 -12.55
N ASN A 111 -10.32 8.75 -11.84
CA ASN A 111 -11.78 8.87 -11.88
C ASN A 111 -12.35 9.72 -10.73
N HIS A 112 -11.52 10.41 -9.95
CA HIS A 112 -11.91 11.29 -8.84
C HIS A 112 -12.77 10.60 -7.75
N LEU A 113 -12.52 9.31 -7.50
CA LEU A 113 -13.31 8.47 -6.58
C LEU A 113 -12.79 8.45 -5.14
N GLN A 114 -11.74 9.20 -4.83
CA GLN A 114 -11.10 9.19 -3.50
C GLN A 114 -12.02 9.66 -2.38
N PHE A 115 -12.97 10.54 -2.64
CA PHE A 115 -13.89 11.06 -1.61
C PHE A 115 -14.96 10.07 -1.18
N PRO A 116 -15.68 9.39 -2.11
CA PRO A 116 -16.66 8.38 -1.70
C PRO A 116 -15.99 7.13 -1.10
N ILE A 117 -14.71 6.86 -1.44
CA ILE A 117 -14.02 5.65 -1.00
C ILE A 117 -13.38 5.83 0.38
N LEU A 118 -12.78 7.00 0.69
CA LEU A 118 -12.04 7.22 1.92
C LEU A 118 -12.39 8.56 2.57
N SER A 119 -12.72 8.54 3.86
CA SER A 119 -12.93 9.76 4.66
C SER A 119 -11.65 10.15 5.39
N LEU A 120 -10.77 10.92 4.72
CA LEU A 120 -9.47 11.34 5.26
C LEU A 120 -9.50 12.73 5.94
N LYS A 121 -10.68 13.28 6.23
CA LYS A 121 -10.84 14.61 6.82
C LYS A 121 -10.02 14.79 8.10
N ASN A 122 -10.01 13.78 8.97
CA ASN A 122 -9.36 13.81 10.27
C ASN A 122 -7.93 13.23 10.26
N MET A 123 -7.41 12.83 9.09
CA MET A 123 -6.04 12.32 9.00
C MET A 123 -5.03 13.46 9.16
N ASP A 124 -4.16 13.35 10.15
CA ASP A 124 -3.06 14.28 10.43
C ASP A 124 -1.72 13.60 10.16
N PHE A 125 -0.97 14.07 9.17
CA PHE A 125 0.31 13.49 8.80
C PHE A 125 1.40 13.67 9.87
N LYS A 126 1.29 14.65 10.74
CA LYS A 126 2.24 14.84 11.84
C LYS A 126 2.25 13.69 12.84
N GLN A 127 1.16 12.90 12.94
CA GLN A 127 1.12 11.69 13.77
C GLN A 127 2.10 10.61 13.31
N TYR A 128 2.52 10.64 12.06
CA TYR A 128 3.41 9.62 11.48
C TYR A 128 4.87 10.04 11.44
N TYR A 129 5.12 11.35 11.42
CA TYR A 129 6.45 11.95 11.52
C TYR A 129 6.32 13.45 11.81
N ASN A 130 7.05 13.96 12.82
CA ASN A 130 6.97 15.36 13.24
C ASN A 130 7.36 16.35 12.14
N GLY A 131 8.28 15.96 11.24
CA GLY A 131 8.68 16.77 10.09
C GLY A 131 7.64 16.87 8.98
N ASN A 132 6.55 16.07 9.02
CA ASN A 132 5.47 16.20 8.05
C ASN A 132 4.72 17.52 8.21
N THR A 133 4.15 17.98 7.11
CA THR A 133 3.27 19.17 7.10
C THR A 133 1.87 18.79 6.60
N ASN A 134 0.86 19.48 7.15
CA ASN A 134 -0.51 19.49 6.62
C ASN A 134 -0.79 20.75 5.82
N LYS A 135 0.25 21.49 5.44
CA LYS A 135 0.17 22.73 4.69
C LYS A 135 1.00 22.64 3.41
N ILE A 136 0.50 23.23 2.35
CA ILE A 136 1.19 23.41 1.07
C ILE A 136 1.54 24.90 0.92
N ARG A 137 2.69 25.19 0.31
CA ARG A 137 3.08 26.55 -0.07
C ARG A 137 2.55 26.84 -1.47
N ILE A 138 1.75 27.89 -1.59
CA ILE A 138 1.25 28.41 -2.88
C ILE A 138 1.73 29.86 -2.98
N GLY A 139 2.78 30.09 -3.78
CA GLY A 139 3.47 31.38 -3.81
C GLY A 139 4.05 31.74 -2.43
N PHE A 140 3.65 32.87 -1.87
CA PHE A 140 4.08 33.34 -0.54
C PHE A 140 3.20 32.83 0.61
N ASN A 141 2.04 32.22 0.32
CA ASN A 141 1.07 31.79 1.33
C ASN A 141 1.18 30.29 1.67
N ARG A 142 0.82 29.96 2.91
CA ARG A 142 0.66 28.56 3.35
C ARG A 142 -0.82 28.24 3.51
N SER A 143 -1.31 27.31 2.71
CA SER A 143 -2.69 26.80 2.75
C SER A 143 -2.73 25.38 3.31
N LYS A 144 -3.88 24.96 3.86
CA LYS A 144 -4.09 23.55 4.21
C LYS A 144 -4.03 22.67 2.97
N ILE A 145 -3.44 21.49 3.09
CA ILE A 145 -3.47 20.48 2.04
C ILE A 145 -4.92 20.12 1.73
N SER A 146 -5.31 20.18 0.44
CA SER A 146 -6.64 19.80 0.01
C SER A 146 -6.91 18.31 0.28
N ASN A 147 -8.18 17.93 0.46
CA ASN A 147 -8.55 16.52 0.64
C ASN A 147 -8.13 15.65 -0.56
N VAL A 148 -8.16 16.20 -1.77
CA VAL A 148 -7.68 15.51 -2.99
C VAL A 148 -6.21 15.17 -2.88
N LEU A 149 -5.37 16.14 -2.55
CA LEU A 149 -3.93 15.95 -2.40
C LEU A 149 -3.63 15.01 -1.23
N LYS A 150 -4.34 15.17 -0.09
CA LYS A 150 -4.23 14.27 1.05
C LYS A 150 -4.51 12.81 0.66
N SER A 151 -5.57 12.56 -0.11
CA SER A 151 -5.92 11.22 -0.58
C SER A 151 -4.88 10.64 -1.53
N LYS A 152 -4.37 11.45 -2.48
CA LYS A 152 -3.30 11.03 -3.39
C LYS A 152 -2.05 10.61 -2.62
N ILE A 153 -1.60 11.43 -1.66
CA ILE A 153 -0.45 11.12 -0.81
C ILE A 153 -0.67 9.83 -0.02
N THR A 154 -1.82 9.71 0.64
CA THR A 154 -2.17 8.56 1.48
C THR A 154 -2.20 7.25 0.69
N LEU A 155 -2.87 7.23 -0.46
CA LEU A 155 -2.96 6.04 -1.31
C LEU A 155 -1.59 5.64 -1.88
N ASN A 156 -0.73 6.60 -2.23
CA ASN A 156 0.62 6.31 -2.68
C ASN A 156 1.51 5.80 -1.55
N LEU A 157 1.37 6.32 -0.32
CA LEU A 157 2.07 5.78 0.85
C LEU A 157 1.64 4.35 1.15
N LEU A 158 0.34 4.04 1.09
CA LEU A 158 -0.14 2.66 1.20
C LEU A 158 0.50 1.74 0.15
N ARG A 159 0.53 2.18 -1.12
CA ARG A 159 1.18 1.44 -2.20
C ARG A 159 2.67 1.20 -1.93
N ASN A 160 3.39 2.21 -1.42
CA ASN A 160 4.80 2.10 -1.09
C ASN A 160 5.04 1.10 0.05
N ILE A 161 4.24 1.15 1.12
CA ILE A 161 4.31 0.20 2.23
C ILE A 161 4.03 -1.22 1.73
N ARG A 162 2.95 -1.42 0.97
CA ARG A 162 2.56 -2.72 0.41
C ARG A 162 3.67 -3.31 -0.45
N ASN A 163 4.20 -2.53 -1.39
CA ASN A 163 5.25 -3.02 -2.28
C ASN A 163 6.49 -3.45 -1.50
N ARG A 164 6.97 -2.62 -0.57
CA ARG A 164 8.11 -2.97 0.27
C ARG A 164 7.85 -4.20 1.15
N ALA A 165 6.67 -4.30 1.77
CA ALA A 165 6.31 -5.44 2.59
C ALA A 165 6.31 -6.75 1.77
N TYR A 166 5.70 -6.74 0.58
CA TYR A 166 5.56 -7.94 -0.26
C TYR A 166 6.85 -8.30 -1.02
N HIS A 167 7.79 -7.36 -1.14
CA HIS A 167 9.15 -7.64 -1.60
C HIS A 167 10.13 -7.93 -0.46
N TRP A 168 9.63 -8.03 0.78
CA TRP A 168 10.43 -8.34 1.97
C TRP A 168 11.58 -7.34 2.19
N GLU A 169 11.36 -6.06 1.81
CA GLU A 169 12.34 -5.00 2.01
C GLU A 169 12.39 -4.56 3.48
N ASN A 170 13.48 -3.90 3.86
CA ASN A 170 13.65 -3.35 5.21
C ASN A 170 12.72 -2.14 5.45
N LEU A 171 11.58 -2.39 6.12
CA LEU A 171 10.64 -1.36 6.55
C LEU A 171 11.13 -0.56 7.77
N LEU A 172 12.11 -1.10 8.51
CA LEU A 172 12.68 -0.44 9.70
C LEU A 172 13.76 0.59 9.33
N LYS A 173 14.16 0.65 8.06
CA LYS A 173 15.21 1.55 7.59
C LYS A 173 14.77 3.02 7.73
N THR A 174 15.63 3.83 8.33
CA THR A 174 15.55 5.30 8.36
C THR A 174 16.77 5.90 7.65
N LYS A 175 16.71 7.17 7.34
CA LYS A 175 17.85 7.93 6.80
C LYS A 175 18.05 9.16 7.68
N HIS A 176 19.11 9.18 8.51
CA HIS A 176 19.40 10.28 9.45
C HIS A 176 18.16 10.68 10.27
N ASP A 177 17.54 9.71 10.95
CA ASP A 177 16.31 9.86 11.75
C ASP A 177 15.08 10.38 10.99
N THR A 178 15.12 10.33 9.65
CA THR A 178 13.97 10.63 8.82
C THR A 178 13.36 9.35 8.22
N PRO A 179 12.06 9.38 7.88
CA PRO A 179 11.39 8.24 7.27
C PRO A 179 12.01 7.87 5.91
N ASN A 180 12.25 6.57 5.69
CA ASN A 180 12.61 6.06 4.37
C ASN A 180 11.37 5.76 3.49
N ILE A 181 10.19 5.62 4.12
CA ILE A 181 8.91 5.50 3.41
C ILE A 181 8.34 6.90 3.27
N THR A 182 8.47 7.46 2.08
CA THR A 182 8.03 8.82 1.76
C THR A 182 7.21 8.85 0.47
N ASN A 183 6.42 9.90 0.32
CA ASN A 183 5.77 10.26 -0.94
C ASN A 183 5.84 11.78 -1.11
N GLU A 184 6.15 12.22 -2.32
CA GLU A 184 6.17 13.61 -2.71
C GLU A 184 5.15 13.85 -3.83
N ILE A 185 4.26 14.82 -3.63
CA ILE A 185 3.29 15.28 -4.64
C ILE A 185 3.13 16.79 -4.48
N ASP A 186 3.25 17.51 -5.58
CA ASP A 186 3.07 18.95 -5.67
C ASP A 186 3.94 19.72 -4.64
N GLY A 187 5.19 19.24 -4.42
CA GLY A 187 6.13 19.82 -3.46
C GLY A 187 5.81 19.53 -1.99
N VAL A 188 4.83 18.68 -1.72
CA VAL A 188 4.51 18.22 -0.36
C VAL A 188 5.13 16.84 -0.14
N ILE A 189 6.10 16.77 0.76
CA ILE A 189 6.72 15.51 1.18
C ILE A 189 6.07 15.05 2.46
N VAL A 190 5.60 13.79 2.48
CA VAL A 190 5.07 13.13 3.66
C VAL A 190 5.77 11.80 3.85
N GLY A 191 6.26 11.55 5.06
CA GLY A 191 6.93 10.32 5.44
C GLY A 191 6.23 9.61 6.59
N ILE A 192 6.50 8.30 6.71
CA ILE A 192 5.99 7.46 7.79
C ILE A 192 7.18 6.79 8.48
N MET A 193 7.37 7.09 9.77
CA MET A 193 8.37 6.41 10.59
C MET A 193 8.05 4.91 10.75
N PRO A 194 9.05 4.02 10.83
CA PRO A 194 8.84 2.59 10.98
C PRO A 194 7.84 2.21 12.07
N ASN A 195 7.97 2.80 13.26
CA ASN A 195 7.09 2.56 14.41
C ASN A 195 5.68 3.18 14.26
N LYS A 196 5.41 3.90 13.16
CA LYS A 196 4.11 4.51 12.85
C LYS A 196 3.39 3.84 11.67
N ILE A 197 3.98 2.83 11.03
CA ILE A 197 3.37 2.12 9.89
C ILE A 197 2.03 1.49 10.31
N THR A 198 2.00 0.78 11.43
CA THR A 198 0.77 0.16 11.94
C THR A 198 -0.30 1.21 12.28
N LEU A 199 0.08 2.32 12.90
CA LEU A 199 -0.84 3.44 13.19
C LEU A 199 -1.42 4.03 11.91
N PHE A 200 -0.59 4.24 10.88
CA PHE A 200 -1.04 4.73 9.57
C PHE A 200 -2.08 3.80 8.95
N LEU A 201 -1.81 2.49 8.92
CA LEU A 201 -2.73 1.50 8.34
C LEU A 201 -4.03 1.42 9.14
N ASN A 202 -3.97 1.47 10.48
CA ASN A 202 -5.16 1.49 11.33
C ASN A 202 -6.03 2.74 11.07
N ASN A 203 -5.41 3.92 10.95
CA ASN A 203 -6.13 5.15 10.63
C ASN A 203 -6.77 5.08 9.23
N LEU A 204 -6.09 4.42 8.28
CA LEU A 204 -6.64 4.22 6.95
C LEU A 204 -7.84 3.27 6.95
N ILE A 205 -7.77 2.17 7.70
CA ILE A 205 -8.90 1.24 7.89
C ILE A 205 -10.09 1.97 8.54
N LYS A 206 -9.85 2.76 9.60
CA LYS A 206 -10.89 3.58 10.24
C LYS A 206 -11.53 4.58 9.28
N SER A 207 -10.76 5.09 8.30
CA SER A 207 -11.29 6.02 7.29
C SER A 207 -12.29 5.40 6.33
N VAL A 208 -12.37 4.07 6.27
CA VAL A 208 -13.40 3.31 5.54
C VAL A 208 -14.78 3.45 6.21
N GLY A 209 -14.81 3.58 7.55
CA GLY A 209 -16.02 3.73 8.33
C GLY A 209 -16.82 2.43 8.54
N ASN A 210 -16.18 1.26 8.40
CA ASN A 210 -16.80 -0.04 8.62
C ASN A 210 -16.19 -0.73 9.85
N LYS A 211 -17.01 -0.91 10.90
CA LYS A 211 -16.55 -1.46 12.19
C LYS A 211 -16.13 -2.94 12.13
N ASP A 212 -16.74 -3.72 11.25
CA ASP A 212 -16.38 -5.13 11.11
C ASP A 212 -15.03 -5.27 10.40
N LEU A 213 -14.75 -4.41 9.41
CA LEU A 213 -13.43 -4.34 8.77
C LEU A 213 -12.36 -3.89 9.78
N GLU A 214 -12.67 -2.96 10.69
CA GLU A 214 -11.77 -2.57 11.77
C GLU A 214 -11.41 -3.77 12.64
N LYS A 215 -12.41 -4.52 13.14
CA LYS A 215 -12.22 -5.73 13.96
C LYS A 215 -11.43 -6.81 13.23
N LEU A 216 -11.76 -7.12 11.96
CA LEU A 216 -11.02 -8.08 11.14
C LEU A 216 -9.56 -7.68 10.92
N SER A 217 -9.23 -6.41 11.07
CA SER A 217 -7.87 -5.90 10.89
C SER A 217 -7.06 -5.85 12.19
N GLU A 218 -7.66 -6.13 13.33
CA GLU A 218 -7.00 -6.20 14.65
C GLU A 218 -6.31 -7.54 14.93
N PHE A 219 -6.42 -8.54 14.04
CA PHE A 219 -5.73 -9.79 14.16
C PHE A 219 -4.20 -9.59 14.24
N GLY A 220 -3.64 -9.93 15.40
CA GLY A 220 -2.18 -9.85 15.65
C GLY A 220 -1.79 -9.15 16.97
N CYS A 221 -2.76 -8.60 17.72
CA CYS A 221 -2.51 -8.05 19.07
C CYS A 221 -2.93 -8.99 20.22
N GLN A 222 -3.26 -10.24 19.94
CA GLN A 222 -3.41 -11.19 21.06
C GLN A 222 -2.02 -11.67 21.45
N SER A 223 -1.57 -11.14 22.61
CA SER A 223 -0.51 -11.68 23.43
C SER A 223 -0.57 -13.20 23.45
N THR A 224 0.53 -13.83 23.07
CA THR A 224 0.88 -15.20 23.48
C THR A 224 0.48 -15.39 24.95
N LEU A 225 -0.47 -16.29 25.14
CA LEU A 225 -0.61 -17.01 26.40
C LEU A 225 0.62 -17.87 26.64
#